data_10c4b9978bea2ce80f8ce530d887d83b
#
_entry.id   10c4b9978bea2ce80f8ce530d887d83b
#
_cell.length_a   1.000
_cell.length_b   1.000
_cell.length_c   1.000
_cell.angle_alpha   90.00
_cell.angle_beta   90.00
_cell.angle_gamma   90.00
#
_symmetry.space_group_name_H-M   'P 1'
#
loop_
_entity.id
_entity.type
_entity.pdbx_description
1 polymer ?
#
loop_
_entity_poly.entity_id
_entity_poly.type
_entity_poly.pdbx_seq_one_letter_code
_entity_poly.pdbx_strand_id
1 'polypeptide(L)'
;MGALIFAGLAVGQSAFADSSIPMYRMYNPYSGEHLYTRSTGERDNLKRVGWNYEGIAWNAPTSGEPVYRLYNRYNGEHFYTLNAKERDSISKQGWTYEGVAFYSYTGANGVPLTRLYNKRVNWHHYTLDENEKRVISKQGWNIEGIGWYAMPGSTANPVPAPTPSKPVTQKVLNAPVVYQGNTMLCEGASLLSGLKYKGVTNQDLYSFVNSMPRANDNNPYHGYSGEWRHNVNGTYQGMMADPVVQWAKKVGGNAANITGCGANGIKNEIRKGNPVVAWVTYNYATPEFKQMPWGRAVWNGHVVLVDGFKDGAYHIVDPVFGIKWINSGTFERSFNTTGMAVAVR
;
A
#
# COMPACT_ATOMS: atom_id res chain seq x y z
N MET A 1 -47.47 -57.28 42.00
CA MET A 1 -47.33 -55.94 41.40
C MET A 1 -45.86 -55.64 41.41
N GLY A 2 -45.22 -55.80 40.25
CA GLY A 2 -43.79 -55.55 40.09
C GLY A 2 -43.63 -54.17 39.37
N ALA A 3 -42.90 -53.28 40.02
CA ALA A 3 -42.54 -52.01 39.45
C ALA A 3 -41.25 -52.15 38.62
N LEU A 4 -41.32 -51.87 37.29
CA LEU A 4 -40.17 -51.76 36.41
C LEU A 4 -39.59 -50.34 36.55
N ILE A 5 -38.32 -50.25 37.01
CA ILE A 5 -37.54 -49.07 37.05
C ILE A 5 -36.82 -49.00 35.70
N PHE A 6 -37.20 -48.00 34.83
CA PHE A 6 -36.41 -47.62 33.64
C PHE A 6 -35.24 -46.73 34.07
N ALA A 7 -34.03 -47.29 34.02
CA ALA A 7 -32.81 -46.48 34.09
C ALA A 7 -32.55 -45.83 32.71
N GLY A 8 -32.79 -44.53 32.62
CA GLY A 8 -32.40 -43.76 31.45
C GLY A 8 -30.88 -43.59 31.38
N LEU A 9 -30.24 -44.17 30.38
CA LEU A 9 -28.86 -43.87 30.03
C LEU A 9 -28.78 -42.44 29.47
N ALA A 10 -28.24 -41.53 30.26
CA ALA A 10 -27.81 -40.25 29.76
C ALA A 10 -26.55 -40.50 28.92
N VAL A 11 -26.69 -40.43 27.58
CA VAL A 11 -25.56 -40.37 26.68
C VAL A 11 -24.92 -38.99 26.88
N GLY A 12 -23.82 -38.95 27.61
CA GLY A 12 -22.98 -37.77 27.72
C GLY A 12 -22.40 -37.44 26.35
N GLN A 13 -22.90 -36.40 25.73
CA GLN A 13 -22.18 -35.77 24.62
C GLN A 13 -20.86 -35.27 25.18
N SER A 14 -19.77 -35.95 24.84
CA SER A 14 -18.42 -35.41 24.98
C SER A 14 -18.34 -34.20 24.09
N ALA A 15 -18.43 -33.00 24.68
CA ALA A 15 -18.06 -31.77 24.01
C ALA A 15 -16.58 -31.87 23.69
N PHE A 16 -16.25 -32.21 22.45
CA PHE A 16 -14.92 -31.95 21.95
C PHE A 16 -14.69 -30.43 22.09
N ALA A 17 -13.73 -30.04 22.92
CA ALA A 17 -13.31 -28.67 22.97
C ALA A 17 -12.82 -28.30 21.56
N ASP A 18 -13.60 -27.50 20.87
CA ASP A 18 -13.21 -27.01 19.56
C ASP A 18 -11.85 -26.33 19.69
N SER A 19 -10.84 -26.85 18.97
CA SER A 19 -9.51 -26.28 18.99
C SER A 19 -9.58 -24.88 18.40
N SER A 20 -9.01 -23.89 19.09
CA SER A 20 -9.03 -22.48 18.70
C SER A 20 -7.65 -21.96 18.33
N ILE A 21 -7.61 -21.04 17.40
CA ILE A 21 -6.40 -20.37 16.92
C ILE A 21 -6.53 -18.87 17.18
N PRO A 22 -5.53 -18.23 17.85
CA PRO A 22 -5.55 -16.81 18.06
C PRO A 22 -5.36 -16.06 16.73
N MET A 23 -6.20 -15.06 16.51
CA MET A 23 -6.08 -14.12 15.38
C MET A 23 -5.39 -12.85 15.86
N TYR A 24 -4.17 -12.62 15.39
CA TYR A 24 -3.36 -11.46 15.73
C TYR A 24 -3.81 -10.25 14.94
N ARG A 25 -4.03 -9.11 15.62
CA ARG A 25 -4.31 -7.82 14.98
C ARG A 25 -3.04 -7.00 14.86
N MET A 26 -2.77 -6.57 13.65
CA MET A 26 -1.64 -5.71 13.30
C MET A 26 -2.15 -4.39 12.77
N TYR A 27 -1.60 -3.29 13.27
CA TYR A 27 -1.91 -1.94 12.79
C TYR A 27 -0.72 -1.34 12.07
N ASN A 28 -0.94 -0.88 10.85
CA ASN A 28 0.04 -0.15 10.09
C ASN A 28 -0.06 1.35 10.39
N PRO A 29 0.84 1.95 11.20
CA PRO A 29 0.74 3.36 11.55
C PRO A 29 0.98 4.31 10.37
N TYR A 30 1.51 3.79 9.25
CA TYR A 30 1.79 4.57 8.06
C TYR A 30 0.60 4.63 7.10
N SER A 31 -0.16 3.56 6.98
CA SER A 31 -1.34 3.49 6.10
C SER A 31 -2.66 3.63 6.87
N GLY A 32 -2.70 3.23 8.13
CA GLY A 32 -3.93 3.12 8.93
C GLY A 32 -4.63 1.77 8.76
N GLU A 33 -4.01 0.81 8.07
CA GLU A 33 -4.54 -0.52 7.83
C GLU A 33 -4.52 -1.38 9.09
N HIS A 34 -5.56 -2.21 9.25
CA HIS A 34 -5.55 -3.35 10.15
C HIS A 34 -5.49 -4.65 9.37
N LEU A 35 -4.47 -5.46 9.65
CA LEU A 35 -4.31 -6.80 9.11
C LEU A 35 -4.54 -7.84 10.23
N TYR A 36 -5.23 -8.93 9.88
CA TYR A 36 -5.53 -10.03 10.81
C TYR A 36 -4.88 -11.31 10.31
N THR A 37 -4.10 -11.96 11.16
CA THR A 37 -3.39 -13.18 10.79
C THR A 37 -3.31 -14.19 11.93
N ARG A 38 -3.35 -15.48 11.60
CA ARG A 38 -3.04 -16.58 12.51
C ARG A 38 -1.54 -16.93 12.56
N SER A 39 -0.77 -16.39 11.61
CA SER A 39 0.66 -16.69 11.46
C SER A 39 1.50 -15.84 12.40
N THR A 40 2.21 -16.47 13.34
CA THR A 40 3.21 -15.81 14.19
C THR A 40 4.36 -15.26 13.36
N GLY A 41 4.75 -15.97 12.29
CA GLY A 41 5.81 -15.51 11.37
C GLY A 41 5.42 -14.23 10.62
N GLU A 42 4.17 -14.13 10.11
CA GLU A 42 3.67 -12.93 9.46
C GLU A 42 3.58 -11.76 10.46
N ARG A 43 3.01 -12.00 11.66
CA ARG A 43 2.97 -11.01 12.75
C ARG A 43 4.36 -10.45 13.07
N ASP A 44 5.35 -11.33 13.25
CA ASP A 44 6.70 -10.91 13.67
C ASP A 44 7.45 -10.22 12.52
N ASN A 45 7.19 -10.61 11.29
CA ASN A 45 7.70 -9.93 10.11
C ASN A 45 7.12 -8.50 9.97
N LEU A 46 5.81 -8.35 10.15
CA LEU A 46 5.15 -7.05 10.12
C LEU A 46 5.67 -6.13 11.21
N LYS A 47 5.91 -6.64 12.43
CA LYS A 47 6.56 -5.87 13.51
C LYS A 47 7.94 -5.35 13.09
N ARG A 48 8.77 -6.16 12.46
CA ARG A 48 10.11 -5.74 11.99
C ARG A 48 10.05 -4.64 10.94
N VAL A 49 8.98 -4.58 10.15
CA VAL A 49 8.79 -3.52 9.12
C VAL A 49 7.95 -2.35 9.61
N GLY A 50 7.73 -2.23 10.93
CA GLY A 50 7.15 -1.06 11.57
C GLY A 50 5.65 -1.09 11.82
N TRP A 51 5.00 -2.26 11.72
CA TRP A 51 3.61 -2.42 12.15
C TRP A 51 3.52 -2.60 13.67
N ASN A 52 2.48 -2.07 14.27
CA ASN A 52 2.17 -2.26 15.68
C ASN A 52 1.37 -3.54 15.87
N TYR A 53 1.81 -4.39 16.80
CA TYR A 53 1.01 -5.52 17.24
C TYR A 53 0.02 -5.07 18.32
N GLU A 54 -1.26 -5.23 18.05
CA GLU A 54 -2.35 -4.79 18.93
C GLU A 54 -2.97 -5.91 19.76
N GLY A 55 -2.38 -7.10 19.76
CA GLY A 55 -2.86 -8.22 20.54
C GLY A 55 -3.70 -9.21 19.74
N ILE A 56 -4.42 -10.08 20.45
CA ILE A 56 -5.34 -11.05 19.86
C ILE A 56 -6.69 -10.39 19.67
N ALA A 57 -7.15 -10.31 18.41
CA ALA A 57 -8.44 -9.71 18.07
C ALA A 57 -9.62 -10.66 18.43
N TRP A 58 -9.48 -11.96 18.16
CA TRP A 58 -10.42 -13.03 18.50
C TRP A 58 -9.75 -14.39 18.40
N ASN A 59 -10.48 -15.45 18.80
CA ASN A 59 -10.08 -16.81 18.51
C ASN A 59 -10.94 -17.37 17.37
N ALA A 60 -10.30 -17.91 16.34
CA ALA A 60 -10.93 -18.58 15.22
C ALA A 60 -10.89 -20.11 15.43
N PRO A 61 -11.87 -20.90 14.93
CA PRO A 61 -11.78 -22.34 14.94
C PRO A 61 -10.71 -22.86 13.96
N THR A 62 -10.25 -24.09 14.16
CA THR A 62 -9.29 -24.75 13.26
C THR A 62 -9.92 -25.22 11.96
N SER A 63 -11.25 -25.34 11.92
CA SER A 63 -12.06 -25.70 10.75
C SER A 63 -13.42 -25.01 10.81
N GLY A 64 -14.13 -24.94 9.70
CA GLY A 64 -15.43 -24.27 9.61
C GLY A 64 -15.65 -23.66 8.23
N GLU A 65 -16.40 -22.56 8.16
CA GLU A 65 -16.62 -21.84 6.92
C GLU A 65 -15.38 -20.98 6.57
N PRO A 66 -14.79 -21.13 5.37
CA PRO A 66 -13.53 -20.46 5.04
C PRO A 66 -13.72 -18.96 4.89
N VAL A 67 -12.85 -18.17 5.53
CA VAL A 67 -12.69 -16.73 5.31
C VAL A 67 -11.52 -16.51 4.38
N TYR A 68 -11.80 -15.93 3.22
CA TYR A 68 -10.84 -15.68 2.16
C TYR A 68 -10.13 -14.35 2.38
N ARG A 69 -8.81 -14.29 2.07
CA ARG A 69 -8.03 -13.06 2.08
C ARG A 69 -7.63 -12.66 0.68
N LEU A 70 -7.79 -11.36 0.38
CA LEU A 70 -7.38 -10.77 -0.89
C LEU A 70 -6.53 -9.52 -0.60
N TYR A 71 -5.52 -9.31 -1.40
CA TYR A 71 -4.62 -8.17 -1.31
C TYR A 71 -4.81 -7.22 -2.50
N ASN A 72 -5.02 -5.96 -2.20
CA ASN A 72 -5.07 -4.89 -3.17
C ASN A 72 -3.71 -4.20 -3.30
N ARG A 73 -2.96 -4.53 -4.34
CA ARG A 73 -1.63 -3.93 -4.59
C ARG A 73 -1.66 -2.41 -4.81
N TYR A 74 -2.82 -1.83 -5.16
CA TYR A 74 -2.93 -0.40 -5.46
C TYR A 74 -3.05 0.48 -4.22
N ASN A 75 -3.72 0.00 -3.18
CA ASN A 75 -3.87 0.74 -1.92
C ASN A 75 -3.22 0.05 -0.72
N GLY A 76 -2.79 -1.22 -0.86
CA GLY A 76 -2.16 -2.01 0.20
C GLY A 76 -3.15 -2.73 1.13
N GLU A 77 -4.44 -2.70 0.83
CA GLU A 77 -5.48 -3.29 1.68
C GLU A 77 -5.49 -4.81 1.63
N HIS A 78 -5.64 -5.46 2.81
CA HIS A 78 -6.03 -6.86 2.92
C HIS A 78 -7.53 -6.94 3.27
N PHE A 79 -8.30 -7.44 2.33
CA PHE A 79 -9.74 -7.63 2.44
C PHE A 79 -10.09 -9.06 2.81
N TYR A 80 -11.10 -9.23 3.67
CA TYR A 80 -11.54 -10.54 4.16
C TYR A 80 -13.03 -10.74 3.89
N THR A 81 -13.41 -11.94 3.41
CA THR A 81 -14.81 -12.28 3.15
C THR A 81 -15.08 -13.78 3.26
N LEU A 82 -16.29 -14.16 3.73
CA LEU A 82 -16.85 -15.51 3.59
C LEU A 82 -17.40 -15.76 2.18
N ASN A 83 -17.74 -14.69 1.45
CA ASN A 83 -18.48 -14.81 0.21
C ASN A 83 -17.54 -15.13 -0.97
N ALA A 84 -17.58 -16.37 -1.45
CA ALA A 84 -16.78 -16.82 -2.57
C ALA A 84 -17.07 -16.02 -3.87
N LYS A 85 -18.32 -15.56 -4.08
CA LYS A 85 -18.65 -14.72 -5.25
C LYS A 85 -18.02 -13.33 -5.16
N GLU A 86 -17.99 -12.74 -3.95
CA GLU A 86 -17.31 -11.47 -3.69
C GLU A 86 -15.81 -11.61 -3.91
N ARG A 87 -15.16 -12.67 -3.37
CA ARG A 87 -13.76 -13.01 -3.63
C ARG A 87 -13.47 -13.07 -5.14
N ASP A 88 -14.27 -13.82 -5.89
CA ASP A 88 -14.05 -14.03 -7.32
C ASP A 88 -14.28 -12.75 -8.14
N SER A 89 -15.26 -11.93 -7.74
CA SER A 89 -15.53 -10.64 -8.35
C SER A 89 -14.37 -9.65 -8.14
N ILE A 90 -13.86 -9.56 -6.92
CA ILE A 90 -12.75 -8.65 -6.56
C ILE A 90 -11.45 -9.12 -7.21
N SER A 91 -11.21 -10.44 -7.29
CA SER A 91 -10.04 -11.00 -8.00
C SER A 91 -10.01 -10.59 -9.48
N LYS A 92 -11.17 -10.57 -10.16
CA LYS A 92 -11.30 -10.11 -11.55
C LYS A 92 -11.00 -8.61 -11.71
N GLN A 93 -11.07 -7.83 -10.63
CA GLN A 93 -10.74 -6.40 -10.59
C GLN A 93 -9.25 -6.15 -10.29
N GLY A 94 -8.41 -7.18 -10.27
CA GLY A 94 -6.98 -7.08 -10.11
C GLY A 94 -6.46 -7.22 -8.67
N TRP A 95 -7.31 -7.66 -7.73
CA TRP A 95 -6.87 -8.05 -6.40
C TRP A 95 -6.22 -9.44 -6.42
N THR A 96 -5.19 -9.63 -5.64
CA THR A 96 -4.51 -10.91 -5.49
C THR A 96 -5.22 -11.76 -4.45
N TYR A 97 -5.74 -12.92 -4.83
CA TYR A 97 -6.27 -13.89 -3.87
C TYR A 97 -5.13 -14.61 -3.15
N GLU A 98 -5.08 -14.51 -1.83
CA GLU A 98 -4.01 -15.05 -0.98
C GLU A 98 -4.38 -16.36 -0.29
N GLY A 99 -5.59 -16.89 -0.55
CA GLY A 99 -6.05 -18.15 0.01
C GLY A 99 -7.01 -17.99 1.20
N VAL A 100 -7.21 -19.09 1.94
CA VAL A 100 -8.01 -19.12 3.16
C VAL A 100 -7.17 -18.60 4.32
N ALA A 101 -7.57 -17.46 4.88
CA ALA A 101 -6.86 -16.85 6.00
C ALA A 101 -7.11 -17.59 7.32
N PHE A 102 -8.37 -17.92 7.58
CA PHE A 102 -8.85 -18.62 8.77
C PHE A 102 -10.27 -19.14 8.52
N TYR A 103 -10.93 -19.66 9.56
CA TYR A 103 -12.30 -20.16 9.47
C TYR A 103 -13.24 -19.39 10.39
N SER A 104 -14.48 -19.23 9.96
CA SER A 104 -15.59 -18.72 10.76
C SER A 104 -16.17 -19.86 11.62
N TYR A 105 -16.53 -19.55 12.83
CA TYR A 105 -17.27 -20.47 13.69
C TYR A 105 -18.70 -20.64 13.18
N THR A 106 -19.18 -21.88 13.15
CA THR A 106 -20.51 -22.25 12.60
C THR A 106 -21.50 -22.72 13.66
N GLY A 107 -21.08 -22.79 14.92
CA GLY A 107 -21.96 -23.19 16.01
C GLY A 107 -22.92 -22.09 16.50
N ALA A 108 -23.93 -22.44 17.26
CA ALA A 108 -25.03 -21.55 17.67
C ALA A 108 -24.60 -20.35 18.55
N ASN A 109 -23.45 -20.42 19.23
CA ASN A 109 -22.98 -19.42 20.19
C ASN A 109 -21.76 -18.63 19.68
N GLY A 110 -21.58 -18.51 18.36
CA GLY A 110 -20.50 -17.73 17.77
C GLY A 110 -20.63 -16.24 18.10
N VAL A 111 -19.48 -15.58 18.31
CA VAL A 111 -19.42 -14.13 18.58
C VAL A 111 -19.34 -13.40 17.25
N PRO A 112 -20.30 -12.52 16.89
CA PRO A 112 -20.31 -11.85 15.60
C PRO A 112 -19.19 -10.81 15.50
N LEU A 113 -18.42 -10.81 14.38
CA LEU A 113 -17.56 -9.71 13.99
C LEU A 113 -18.28 -8.83 13.01
N THR A 114 -18.28 -7.53 13.28
CA THR A 114 -18.84 -6.52 12.39
C THR A 114 -17.81 -6.10 11.34
N ARG A 115 -18.23 -6.08 10.06
CA ARG A 115 -17.47 -5.48 8.96
C ARG A 115 -17.91 -4.03 8.79
N LEU A 116 -16.92 -3.12 8.72
CA LEU A 116 -17.12 -1.71 8.48
C LEU A 116 -16.28 -1.27 7.28
N TYR A 117 -16.79 -0.31 6.52
CA TYR A 117 -16.14 0.27 5.36
C TYR A 117 -16.04 1.78 5.45
N ASN A 118 -14.86 2.34 5.15
CA ASN A 118 -14.67 3.79 5.08
C ASN A 118 -14.34 4.22 3.64
N LYS A 119 -15.32 4.82 2.98
CA LYS A 119 -15.20 5.30 1.60
C LYS A 119 -14.10 6.35 1.39
N ARG A 120 -13.75 7.14 2.42
CA ARG A 120 -12.74 8.21 2.31
C ARG A 120 -11.33 7.67 2.13
N VAL A 121 -11.03 6.53 2.77
CA VAL A 121 -9.74 5.86 2.73
C VAL A 121 -9.78 4.58 1.89
N ASN A 122 -10.98 4.14 1.49
CA ASN A 122 -11.25 2.92 0.72
C ASN A 122 -10.69 1.67 1.41
N TRP A 123 -11.10 1.46 2.70
CA TRP A 123 -10.59 0.41 3.58
C TRP A 123 -11.71 -0.22 4.38
N HIS A 124 -11.52 -1.52 4.69
CA HIS A 124 -12.40 -2.26 5.60
C HIS A 124 -11.75 -2.43 6.97
N HIS A 125 -12.60 -2.53 7.98
CA HIS A 125 -12.24 -2.84 9.35
C HIS A 125 -13.16 -3.91 9.92
N TYR A 126 -12.62 -4.76 10.80
CA TYR A 126 -13.36 -5.89 11.37
C TYR A 126 -13.17 -5.90 12.88
N THR A 127 -14.26 -5.89 13.62
CA THR A 127 -14.21 -5.89 15.09
C THR A 127 -15.39 -6.62 15.72
N LEU A 128 -15.15 -7.22 16.88
CA LEU A 128 -16.21 -7.68 17.79
C LEU A 128 -16.42 -6.73 18.97
N ASP A 129 -15.66 -5.62 19.04
CA ASP A 129 -15.81 -4.60 20.08
C ASP A 129 -16.89 -3.59 19.69
N GLU A 130 -18.03 -3.66 20.40
CA GLU A 130 -19.17 -2.76 20.19
C GLU A 130 -18.81 -1.27 20.45
N ASN A 131 -17.85 -1.01 21.37
CA ASN A 131 -17.40 0.36 21.63
C ASN A 131 -16.53 0.87 20.47
N GLU A 132 -15.58 0.06 19.96
CA GLU A 132 -14.80 0.40 18.77
C GLU A 132 -15.72 0.64 17.58
N LYS A 133 -16.67 -0.26 17.29
CA LYS A 133 -17.68 -0.11 16.24
C LYS A 133 -18.39 1.24 16.34
N ARG A 134 -18.89 1.58 17.55
CA ARG A 134 -19.61 2.84 17.81
C ARG A 134 -18.73 4.07 17.61
N VAL A 135 -17.46 4.01 18.02
CA VAL A 135 -16.52 5.14 17.91
C VAL A 135 -16.17 5.40 16.45
N ILE A 136 -15.77 4.36 15.69
CA ILE A 136 -15.33 4.54 14.31
C ILE A 136 -16.51 4.85 13.37
N SER A 137 -17.74 4.39 13.66
CA SER A 137 -18.92 4.76 12.88
C SER A 137 -19.19 6.28 12.94
N LYS A 138 -18.93 6.94 14.07
CA LYS A 138 -18.99 8.40 14.19
C LYS A 138 -17.91 9.14 13.39
N GLN A 139 -16.85 8.42 12.96
CA GLN A 139 -15.75 8.94 12.17
C GLN A 139 -15.91 8.66 10.66
N GLY A 140 -17.11 8.24 10.24
CA GLY A 140 -17.45 8.03 8.82
C GLY A 140 -17.21 6.61 8.31
N TRP A 141 -17.10 5.62 9.22
CA TRP A 141 -17.13 4.22 8.84
C TRP A 141 -18.57 3.71 8.77
N ASN A 142 -18.94 3.12 7.65
CA ASN A 142 -20.26 2.54 7.43
C ASN A 142 -20.26 1.08 7.89
N ILE A 143 -21.25 0.68 8.68
CA ILE A 143 -21.45 -0.72 9.07
C ILE A 143 -22.04 -1.47 7.87
N GLU A 144 -21.36 -2.51 7.42
CA GLU A 144 -21.79 -3.38 6.31
C GLU A 144 -22.48 -4.67 6.79
N GLY A 145 -22.43 -4.95 8.09
CA GLY A 145 -23.05 -6.11 8.69
C GLY A 145 -22.05 -7.04 9.36
N ILE A 146 -22.47 -8.31 9.57
CA ILE A 146 -21.61 -9.34 10.16
C ILE A 146 -20.71 -9.90 9.05
N GLY A 147 -19.39 -9.83 9.26
CA GLY A 147 -18.41 -10.43 8.37
C GLY A 147 -18.29 -11.95 8.55
N TRP A 148 -18.16 -12.38 9.81
CA TRP A 148 -18.08 -13.80 10.24
C TRP A 148 -18.30 -13.93 11.74
N TYR A 149 -18.16 -15.14 12.27
CA TYR A 149 -18.28 -15.42 13.71
C TYR A 149 -16.97 -15.94 14.28
N ALA A 150 -16.57 -15.40 15.43
CA ALA A 150 -15.49 -15.92 16.27
C ALA A 150 -15.98 -17.05 17.17
N MET A 151 -15.02 -17.78 17.77
CA MET A 151 -15.31 -18.80 18.79
C MET A 151 -16.05 -18.20 19.99
N PRO A 152 -16.93 -18.98 20.64
CA PRO A 152 -17.54 -18.62 21.94
C PRO A 152 -16.46 -18.23 22.95
N GLY A 153 -16.76 -17.21 23.78
CA GLY A 153 -15.80 -16.68 24.75
C GLY A 153 -14.69 -15.83 24.19
N SER A 154 -14.66 -15.60 22.85
CA SER A 154 -13.83 -14.55 22.28
C SER A 154 -14.31 -13.21 22.82
N THR A 155 -13.46 -12.57 23.61
CA THR A 155 -13.65 -11.18 24.02
C THR A 155 -12.73 -10.33 23.16
N ALA A 156 -13.20 -9.15 22.75
CA ALA A 156 -12.25 -8.13 22.36
C ALA A 156 -11.30 -7.96 23.56
N ASN A 157 -10.01 -8.30 23.40
CA ASN A 157 -9.06 -7.68 24.32
C ASN A 157 -9.36 -6.19 24.25
N PRO A 158 -9.55 -5.50 25.39
CA PRO A 158 -9.55 -4.06 25.35
C PRO A 158 -8.13 -3.63 24.98
N VAL A 159 -7.82 -3.76 23.70
CA VAL A 159 -6.78 -2.94 23.15
C VAL A 159 -7.28 -1.54 23.46
N PRO A 160 -6.50 -0.66 24.13
CA PRO A 160 -6.85 0.74 24.17
C PRO A 160 -7.21 1.07 22.73
N ALA A 161 -8.48 1.49 22.50
CA ALA A 161 -8.92 1.87 21.17
C ALA A 161 -7.76 2.68 20.61
N PRO A 162 -7.14 2.30 19.48
CA PRO A 162 -5.97 3.01 19.02
C PRO A 162 -6.38 4.45 19.16
N THR A 163 -5.69 5.17 20.06
CA THR A 163 -5.85 6.62 20.08
C THR A 163 -5.63 6.92 18.63
N PRO A 164 -6.63 7.32 17.82
CA PRO A 164 -6.41 7.50 16.44
C PRO A 164 -5.23 8.45 16.40
N SER A 165 -4.05 7.89 16.16
CA SER A 165 -2.91 8.72 15.80
C SER A 165 -3.49 9.41 14.59
N LYS A 166 -3.88 10.67 14.82
CA LYS A 166 -4.56 11.50 13.81
C LYS A 166 -3.83 11.16 12.53
N PRO A 167 -4.48 10.55 11.52
CA PRO A 167 -3.76 10.04 10.36
C PRO A 167 -2.83 11.16 9.97
N VAL A 168 -1.53 10.90 9.75
CA VAL A 168 -0.59 11.96 9.38
C VAL A 168 -1.16 12.54 8.10
N THR A 169 -2.00 13.56 8.26
CA THR A 169 -2.76 14.20 7.19
C THR A 169 -1.87 15.10 6.36
N GLN A 170 -0.69 15.38 6.88
CA GLN A 170 0.32 16.19 6.21
C GLN A 170 1.71 15.75 6.63
N LYS A 171 2.62 15.62 5.67
CA LYS A 171 4.07 15.46 5.87
C LYS A 171 4.81 16.09 4.70
N VAL A 172 5.91 16.78 4.97
CA VAL A 172 6.85 17.29 3.97
C VAL A 172 8.25 16.93 4.44
N LEU A 173 9.06 16.40 3.52
CA LEU A 173 10.43 15.99 3.80
C LEU A 173 11.44 17.10 3.58
N ASN A 174 11.07 18.14 2.82
CA ASN A 174 11.92 19.27 2.46
C ASN A 174 13.17 18.84 1.67
N ALA A 175 12.99 17.96 0.69
CA ALA A 175 14.07 17.58 -0.20
C ALA A 175 14.55 18.80 -1.00
N PRO A 176 15.88 18.94 -1.22
CA PRO A 176 16.40 20.06 -2.01
C PRO A 176 16.00 19.92 -3.48
N VAL A 177 15.73 21.02 -4.16
CA VAL A 177 15.53 20.99 -5.60
C VAL A 177 16.86 20.92 -6.34
N VAL A 178 16.96 20.01 -7.30
CA VAL A 178 18.01 19.96 -8.32
C VAL A 178 17.39 20.34 -9.65
N TYR A 179 17.78 21.46 -10.19
CA TYR A 179 17.26 21.92 -11.49
C TYR A 179 17.97 21.19 -12.63
N GLN A 180 17.21 20.70 -13.61
CA GLN A 180 17.75 20.06 -14.81
C GLN A 180 18.29 21.08 -15.86
N GLY A 181 17.92 22.35 -15.74
CA GLY A 181 18.25 23.38 -16.74
C GLY A 181 17.66 23.05 -18.10
N ASN A 182 18.46 23.22 -19.14
CA ASN A 182 18.06 22.94 -20.54
C ASN A 182 18.24 21.46 -20.94
N THR A 183 18.57 20.58 -19.99
CA THR A 183 18.80 19.16 -20.25
C THR A 183 17.48 18.36 -20.25
N MET A 184 17.56 17.12 -20.70
CA MET A 184 16.44 16.14 -20.66
C MET A 184 16.60 15.15 -19.49
N LEU A 185 17.06 15.64 -18.33
CA LEU A 185 17.45 14.83 -17.17
C LEU A 185 16.44 14.91 -16.02
N CYS A 186 15.15 14.95 -16.29
CA CYS A 186 14.15 15.03 -15.23
C CYS A 186 14.23 13.84 -14.25
N GLU A 187 14.49 12.63 -14.73
CA GLU A 187 14.70 11.44 -13.88
C GLU A 187 15.93 11.57 -12.99
N GLY A 188 17.04 12.03 -13.61
CA GLY A 188 18.31 12.19 -12.91
C GLY A 188 18.26 13.29 -11.86
N ALA A 189 17.67 14.41 -12.17
CA ALA A 189 17.53 15.54 -11.26
C ALA A 189 16.60 15.21 -10.09
N SER A 190 15.46 14.55 -10.36
CA SER A 190 14.53 14.09 -9.33
C SER A 190 15.15 13.00 -8.43
N LEU A 191 15.88 12.04 -9.01
CA LEU A 191 16.63 11.04 -8.24
C LEU A 191 17.68 11.71 -7.37
N LEU A 192 18.47 12.61 -7.93
CA LEU A 192 19.55 13.29 -7.19
C LEU A 192 18.99 14.15 -6.05
N SER A 193 17.86 14.82 -6.24
CA SER A 193 17.14 15.51 -5.15
C SER A 193 16.81 14.57 -3.98
N GLY A 194 16.29 13.38 -4.30
CA GLY A 194 16.00 12.35 -3.30
C GLY A 194 17.26 11.80 -2.61
N LEU A 195 18.32 11.53 -3.35
CA LEU A 195 19.60 11.04 -2.82
C LEU A 195 20.31 12.09 -1.93
N LYS A 196 20.25 13.38 -2.30
CA LYS A 196 20.73 14.49 -1.46
C LYS A 196 19.95 14.59 -0.16
N TYR A 197 18.63 14.46 -0.21
CA TYR A 197 17.79 14.42 0.99
C TYR A 197 18.18 13.25 1.92
N LYS A 198 18.53 12.09 1.36
CA LYS A 198 18.98 10.91 2.12
C LYS A 198 20.45 11.00 2.56
N GLY A 199 21.17 12.07 2.24
CA GLY A 199 22.59 12.24 2.59
C GLY A 199 23.53 11.29 1.85
N VAL A 200 23.10 10.69 0.74
CA VAL A 200 23.89 9.72 -0.04
C VAL A 200 25.00 10.40 -0.83
N THR A 201 24.73 11.59 -1.39
CA THR A 201 25.67 12.30 -2.24
C THR A 201 25.44 13.81 -2.21
N ASN A 202 26.53 14.58 -2.42
CA ASN A 202 26.50 16.03 -2.59
C ASN A 202 26.87 16.46 -4.04
N GLN A 203 26.98 15.50 -4.96
CA GLN A 203 27.32 15.79 -6.37
C GLN A 203 26.35 16.83 -6.99
N ASP A 204 26.86 17.60 -7.95
CA ASP A 204 26.02 18.35 -8.88
C ASP A 204 25.45 17.41 -9.95
N LEU A 205 24.48 17.88 -10.75
CA LEU A 205 23.80 17.05 -11.74
C LEU A 205 24.74 16.56 -12.84
N TYR A 206 25.69 17.37 -13.30
CA TYR A 206 26.61 17.00 -14.38
C TYR A 206 27.63 15.95 -13.92
N SER A 207 28.13 16.05 -12.69
CA SER A 207 28.96 15.02 -12.08
C SER A 207 28.19 13.72 -11.87
N PHE A 208 26.93 13.80 -11.45
CA PHE A 208 26.05 12.65 -11.21
C PHE A 208 25.77 11.87 -12.51
N VAL A 209 25.60 12.56 -13.64
CA VAL A 209 25.35 11.94 -14.97
C VAL A 209 26.47 11.00 -15.42
N ASN A 210 27.70 11.17 -14.94
CA ASN A 210 28.81 10.25 -15.31
C ASN A 210 28.55 8.79 -14.88
N SER A 211 27.70 8.59 -13.88
CA SER A 211 27.29 7.27 -13.39
C SER A 211 26.00 6.74 -14.01
N MET A 212 25.33 7.53 -14.89
CA MET A 212 24.03 7.20 -15.46
C MET A 212 24.07 5.90 -16.30
N PRO A 213 23.15 4.95 -16.06
CA PRO A 213 23.00 3.79 -16.93
C PRO A 213 22.50 4.23 -18.32
N ARG A 214 23.14 3.77 -19.38
CA ARG A 214 22.80 4.07 -20.76
C ARG A 214 22.18 2.87 -21.44
N ALA A 215 21.13 3.09 -22.23
CA ALA A 215 20.56 2.09 -23.11
C ALA A 215 21.34 2.05 -24.43
N ASN A 216 21.96 0.91 -24.74
CA ASN A 216 22.69 0.69 -26.00
C ASN A 216 21.74 0.38 -27.17
N ASP A 217 20.49 0.02 -26.86
CA ASP A 217 19.45 -0.38 -27.81
C ASP A 217 18.29 0.64 -27.93
N ASN A 218 18.47 1.84 -27.38
CA ASN A 218 17.46 2.89 -27.29
C ASN A 218 16.17 2.45 -26.57
N ASN A 219 16.23 1.42 -25.71
CA ASN A 219 15.13 0.99 -24.89
C ASN A 219 15.24 1.62 -23.48
N PRO A 220 14.33 2.51 -23.07
CA PRO A 220 14.42 3.21 -21.79
C PRO A 220 14.22 2.31 -20.57
N TYR A 221 13.81 1.07 -20.75
CA TYR A 221 13.78 0.05 -19.69
C TYR A 221 15.16 -0.53 -19.36
N HIS A 222 16.15 -0.37 -20.25
CA HIS A 222 17.52 -0.88 -20.07
C HIS A 222 18.51 0.21 -19.63
N GLY A 223 18.15 1.47 -19.71
CA GLY A 223 18.96 2.61 -19.34
C GLY A 223 18.41 3.90 -19.92
N TYR A 224 19.15 5.00 -19.81
CA TYR A 224 18.77 6.25 -20.45
C TYR A 224 18.87 6.13 -21.97
N SER A 225 17.76 6.39 -22.64
CA SER A 225 17.64 6.39 -24.10
C SER A 225 17.77 7.81 -24.64
N GLY A 226 18.49 7.98 -25.71
CA GLY A 226 18.63 9.26 -26.43
C GLY A 226 19.67 10.25 -25.86
N GLU A 227 19.65 11.46 -26.39
CA GLU A 227 20.51 12.57 -25.97
C GLU A 227 19.95 13.22 -24.68
N TRP A 228 20.79 13.53 -23.73
CA TRP A 228 20.37 14.10 -22.46
C TRP A 228 20.66 15.60 -22.32
N ARG A 229 21.61 16.15 -23.11
CA ARG A 229 22.07 17.53 -22.97
C ARG A 229 21.06 18.54 -23.49
N HIS A 230 20.25 18.16 -24.48
CA HIS A 230 19.23 18.99 -25.09
C HIS A 230 18.12 18.16 -25.73
N ASN A 231 17.00 18.80 -26.01
CA ASN A 231 15.88 18.14 -26.69
C ASN A 231 16.24 17.88 -28.17
N VAL A 232 16.03 16.62 -28.60
CA VAL A 232 16.15 16.23 -30.02
C VAL A 232 14.76 15.83 -30.53
N ASN A 233 14.19 16.67 -31.36
CA ASN A 233 12.85 16.48 -31.89
C ASN A 233 12.68 15.10 -32.54
N GLY A 234 11.55 14.46 -32.27
CA GLY A 234 11.20 13.17 -32.88
C GLY A 234 11.87 11.95 -32.23
N THR A 235 12.74 12.13 -31.24
CA THR A 235 13.37 11.02 -30.49
C THR A 235 12.80 10.93 -29.07
N TYR A 236 12.75 9.73 -28.53
CA TYR A 236 12.45 9.53 -27.10
C TYR A 236 13.74 9.77 -26.28
N GLN A 237 13.60 10.54 -25.21
CA GLN A 237 14.72 10.87 -24.32
C GLN A 237 14.27 10.67 -22.88
N GLY A 238 14.90 9.72 -22.18
CA GLY A 238 14.56 9.39 -20.81
C GLY A 238 14.84 7.94 -20.42
N MET A 239 14.48 7.58 -19.20
CA MET A 239 14.56 6.21 -18.68
C MET A 239 13.35 5.85 -17.80
N MET A 240 13.13 4.56 -17.62
CA MET A 240 12.04 4.00 -16.80
C MET A 240 12.52 3.70 -15.36
N ALA A 241 11.65 3.14 -14.53
CA ALA A 241 11.90 2.99 -13.09
C ALA A 241 13.09 2.10 -12.74
N ASP A 242 13.26 0.96 -13.40
CA ASP A 242 14.33 0.01 -13.05
C ASP A 242 15.75 0.56 -13.26
N PRO A 243 16.08 1.21 -14.40
CA PRO A 243 17.34 1.92 -14.55
C PRO A 243 17.58 3.03 -13.51
N VAL A 244 16.52 3.74 -13.06
CA VAL A 244 16.64 4.74 -11.97
C VAL A 244 17.02 4.07 -10.65
N VAL A 245 16.45 2.90 -10.33
CA VAL A 245 16.86 2.10 -9.17
C VAL A 245 18.31 1.65 -9.27
N GLN A 246 18.73 1.16 -10.45
CA GLN A 246 20.13 0.76 -10.69
C GLN A 246 21.08 1.95 -10.53
N TRP A 247 20.70 3.12 -11.03
CA TRP A 247 21.49 4.34 -10.89
C TRP A 247 21.67 4.74 -9.42
N ALA A 248 20.59 4.74 -8.63
CA ALA A 248 20.67 4.99 -7.19
C ALA A 248 21.65 4.05 -6.49
N LYS A 249 21.54 2.73 -6.76
CA LYS A 249 22.42 1.71 -6.17
C LYS A 249 23.89 1.88 -6.56
N LYS A 250 24.16 2.25 -7.81
CA LYS A 250 25.51 2.45 -8.33
C LYS A 250 26.27 3.57 -7.59
N VAL A 251 25.57 4.54 -7.04
CA VAL A 251 26.15 5.64 -6.25
C VAL A 251 26.02 5.43 -4.74
N GLY A 252 25.71 4.22 -4.29
CA GLY A 252 25.63 3.86 -2.88
C GLY A 252 24.26 4.16 -2.22
N GLY A 253 23.25 4.59 -3.00
CA GLY A 253 21.90 4.82 -2.50
C GLY A 253 21.06 3.56 -2.44
N ASN A 254 20.01 3.60 -1.62
CA ASN A 254 18.98 2.58 -1.56
C ASN A 254 17.71 3.10 -2.25
N ALA A 255 17.21 2.36 -3.23
CA ALA A 255 15.97 2.69 -3.93
C ALA A 255 15.20 1.43 -4.31
N ALA A 256 13.88 1.56 -4.44
CA ALA A 256 13.00 0.46 -4.83
C ALA A 256 12.01 0.92 -5.90
N ASN A 257 11.84 0.12 -6.94
CA ASN A 257 10.74 0.27 -7.89
C ASN A 257 9.43 -0.09 -7.18
N ILE A 258 8.53 0.88 -7.08
CA ILE A 258 7.20 0.75 -6.46
C ILE A 258 6.09 1.03 -7.48
N THR A 259 6.38 0.85 -8.77
CA THR A 259 5.41 1.03 -9.86
C THR A 259 4.13 0.26 -9.56
N GLY A 260 2.98 0.91 -9.75
CA GLY A 260 1.67 0.35 -9.42
C GLY A 260 1.23 0.56 -7.96
N CYS A 261 2.04 1.22 -7.11
CA CYS A 261 1.70 1.45 -5.70
C CYS A 261 0.52 2.41 -5.47
N GLY A 262 0.10 3.15 -6.51
CA GLY A 262 -0.95 4.16 -6.43
C GLY A 262 -0.64 5.34 -5.48
N ALA A 263 -1.61 6.21 -5.32
CA ALA A 263 -1.52 7.42 -4.48
C ALA A 263 -1.16 7.11 -3.01
N ASN A 264 -1.76 6.08 -2.46
CA ASN A 264 -1.51 5.69 -1.06
C ASN A 264 -0.10 5.12 -0.88
N GLY A 265 0.44 4.38 -1.85
CA GLY A 265 1.80 3.89 -1.80
C GLY A 265 2.83 5.02 -1.76
N ILE A 266 2.64 6.08 -2.56
CA ILE A 266 3.47 7.29 -2.51
C ILE A 266 3.40 7.93 -1.12
N LYS A 267 2.18 8.20 -0.60
CA LYS A 267 2.00 8.78 0.74
C LYS A 267 2.64 7.92 1.84
N ASN A 268 2.57 6.60 1.72
CA ASN A 268 3.18 5.67 2.67
C ASN A 268 4.71 5.76 2.66
N GLU A 269 5.36 5.83 1.51
CA GLU A 269 6.82 6.03 1.46
C GLU A 269 7.21 7.39 2.06
N ILE A 270 6.48 8.45 1.77
CA ILE A 270 6.73 9.78 2.36
C ILE A 270 6.57 9.75 3.89
N ARG A 271 5.56 9.04 4.43
CA ARG A 271 5.39 8.86 5.89
C ARG A 271 6.60 8.20 6.54
N LYS A 272 7.22 7.25 5.85
CA LYS A 272 8.48 6.57 6.27
C LYS A 272 9.72 7.46 6.13
N GLY A 273 9.62 8.65 5.56
CA GLY A 273 10.76 9.52 5.28
C GLY A 273 11.45 9.23 3.94
N ASN A 274 10.76 8.58 3.02
CA ASN A 274 11.29 8.21 1.72
C ASN A 274 10.62 9.08 0.63
N PRO A 275 11.34 10.00 -0.02
CA PRO A 275 10.82 10.73 -1.15
C PRO A 275 10.66 9.79 -2.36
N VAL A 276 9.73 10.12 -3.25
CA VAL A 276 9.35 9.25 -4.38
C VAL A 276 9.55 9.96 -5.70
N VAL A 277 10.40 9.40 -6.56
CA VAL A 277 10.52 9.79 -7.97
C VAL A 277 9.29 9.25 -8.71
N ALA A 278 8.52 10.12 -9.35
CA ALA A 278 7.24 9.78 -9.98
C ALA A 278 7.17 10.29 -11.43
N TRP A 279 6.73 9.42 -12.34
CA TRP A 279 6.49 9.77 -13.74
C TRP A 279 5.11 10.38 -13.90
N VAL A 280 5.07 11.57 -14.45
CA VAL A 280 3.88 12.39 -14.72
C VAL A 280 3.93 12.90 -16.15
N THR A 281 2.94 13.65 -16.60
CA THR A 281 3.01 14.42 -17.84
C THR A 281 3.55 15.81 -17.56
N TYR A 282 4.26 16.38 -18.53
CA TYR A 282 4.81 17.74 -18.41
C TYR A 282 3.70 18.74 -18.08
N ASN A 283 3.92 19.50 -17.02
CA ASN A 283 2.95 20.42 -16.44
C ASN A 283 1.54 19.82 -16.20
N TYR A 284 1.49 18.49 -15.94
CA TYR A 284 0.24 17.74 -15.70
C TYR A 284 -0.78 17.83 -16.83
N ALA A 285 -0.33 18.08 -18.05
CA ALA A 285 -1.16 18.16 -19.26
C ALA A 285 -1.75 16.79 -19.62
N THR A 286 -2.74 16.78 -20.49
CA THR A 286 -3.30 15.56 -21.07
C THR A 286 -2.18 14.70 -21.67
N PRO A 287 -2.13 13.38 -21.42
CA PRO A 287 -1.08 12.52 -21.93
C PRO A 287 -1.13 12.40 -23.45
N GLU A 288 0.01 12.60 -24.08
CA GLU A 288 0.25 12.33 -25.49
C GLU A 288 0.96 10.99 -25.63
N PHE A 289 0.56 10.17 -26.59
CA PHE A 289 1.10 8.84 -26.77
C PHE A 289 1.74 8.66 -28.13
N LYS A 290 2.86 7.92 -28.15
CA LYS A 290 3.52 7.51 -29.38
C LYS A 290 3.91 6.03 -29.32
N GLN A 291 3.71 5.30 -30.42
CA GLN A 291 4.17 3.92 -30.52
C GLN A 291 5.66 3.89 -30.83
N MET A 292 6.42 3.18 -29.98
CA MET A 292 7.85 2.98 -30.11
C MET A 292 8.15 1.48 -30.25
N PRO A 293 9.35 1.08 -30.72
CA PRO A 293 9.71 -0.34 -30.83
C PRO A 293 9.61 -1.14 -29.51
N TRP A 294 9.83 -0.45 -28.38
CA TRP A 294 9.77 -1.01 -27.02
C TRP A 294 8.40 -0.88 -26.35
N GLY A 295 7.41 -0.32 -27.01
CA GLY A 295 6.05 -0.19 -26.49
C GLY A 295 5.46 1.22 -26.66
N ARG A 296 4.33 1.47 -26.00
CA ARG A 296 3.63 2.77 -26.03
C ARG A 296 4.30 3.75 -25.06
N ALA A 297 4.86 4.82 -25.59
CA ALA A 297 5.46 5.91 -24.83
C ALA A 297 4.43 6.98 -24.46
N VAL A 298 4.57 7.58 -23.26
CA VAL A 298 3.98 8.90 -22.94
C VAL A 298 4.94 9.95 -23.52
N TRP A 299 4.52 10.63 -24.60
CA TRP A 299 5.41 11.48 -25.39
C TRP A 299 5.74 12.81 -24.69
N ASN A 300 4.78 13.37 -23.99
CA ASN A 300 4.95 14.56 -23.14
C ASN A 300 5.24 14.15 -21.68
N GLY A 301 6.00 13.06 -21.48
CA GLY A 301 6.38 12.57 -20.15
C GLY A 301 7.30 13.56 -19.41
N HIS A 302 7.19 13.56 -18.08
CA HIS A 302 8.04 14.31 -17.16
C HIS A 302 8.24 13.50 -15.88
N VAL A 303 9.29 13.79 -15.13
CA VAL A 303 9.57 13.12 -13.86
C VAL A 303 9.83 14.16 -12.79
N VAL A 304 9.19 13.95 -11.64
CA VAL A 304 9.27 14.83 -10.47
C VAL A 304 9.62 14.04 -9.22
N LEU A 305 10.11 14.71 -8.19
CA LEU A 305 10.19 14.12 -6.87
C LEU A 305 8.96 14.54 -6.05
N VAL A 306 8.26 13.56 -5.49
CA VAL A 306 7.20 13.79 -4.50
C VAL A 306 7.84 13.64 -3.13
N ASP A 307 7.89 14.70 -2.35
CA ASP A 307 8.52 14.71 -1.03
C ASP A 307 7.56 15.12 0.09
N GLY A 308 6.27 15.30 -0.25
CA GLY A 308 5.27 15.62 0.75
C GLY A 308 3.83 15.44 0.26
N PHE A 309 2.93 15.50 1.23
CA PHE A 309 1.48 15.52 0.99
C PHE A 309 0.78 16.26 2.13
N LYS A 310 -0.42 16.75 1.83
CA LYS A 310 -1.45 17.19 2.78
C LYS A 310 -2.81 16.79 2.24
N ASP A 311 -3.87 17.06 2.99
CA ASP A 311 -5.24 16.80 2.50
C ASP A 311 -5.46 17.59 1.20
N GLY A 312 -5.87 16.87 0.15
CA GLY A 312 -6.16 17.41 -1.19
C GLY A 312 -4.94 17.80 -2.05
N ALA A 313 -3.67 17.61 -1.61
CA ALA A 313 -2.51 18.01 -2.40
C ALA A 313 -1.22 17.21 -2.12
N TYR A 314 -0.33 17.19 -3.11
CA TYR A 314 1.04 16.68 -3.02
C TYR A 314 2.05 17.82 -3.08
N HIS A 315 3.12 17.69 -2.29
CA HIS A 315 4.28 18.59 -2.35
C HIS A 315 5.29 18.01 -3.34
N ILE A 316 5.58 18.79 -4.36
CA ILE A 316 6.37 18.37 -5.51
C ILE A 316 7.65 19.18 -5.57
N VAL A 317 8.76 18.51 -5.72
CA VAL A 317 10.07 19.06 -6.07
C VAL A 317 10.29 18.78 -7.55
N ASP A 318 10.01 19.77 -8.38
CA ASP A 318 10.03 19.66 -9.83
C ASP A 318 11.35 20.19 -10.38
N PRO A 319 12.10 19.42 -11.18
CA PRO A 319 13.41 19.83 -11.70
C PRO A 319 13.35 20.95 -12.75
N VAL A 320 12.15 21.31 -13.21
CA VAL A 320 11.92 22.43 -14.15
C VAL A 320 11.28 23.62 -13.44
N PHE A 321 10.21 23.34 -12.67
CA PHE A 321 9.33 24.37 -12.11
C PHE A 321 9.56 24.67 -10.63
N GLY A 322 10.50 24.00 -9.98
CA GLY A 322 10.80 24.19 -8.57
C GLY A 322 9.77 23.56 -7.64
N ILE A 323 9.69 24.04 -6.40
CA ILE A 323 8.86 23.47 -5.35
C ILE A 323 7.44 24.04 -5.40
N LYS A 324 6.43 23.17 -5.38
CA LYS A 324 5.03 23.60 -5.40
C LYS A 324 4.07 22.53 -4.83
N TRP A 325 2.90 22.98 -4.40
CA TRP A 325 1.77 22.11 -4.06
C TRP A 325 0.90 21.89 -5.30
N ILE A 326 0.62 20.64 -5.61
CA ILE A 326 -0.25 20.24 -6.72
C ILE A 326 -1.49 19.56 -6.15
N ASN A 327 -2.68 19.94 -6.63
CA ASN A 327 -3.94 19.30 -6.23
C ASN A 327 -3.89 17.80 -6.49
N SER A 328 -4.42 16.99 -5.56
CA SER A 328 -4.38 15.52 -5.63
C SER A 328 -4.99 14.99 -6.91
N GLY A 329 -6.16 15.49 -7.33
CA GLY A 329 -6.80 15.04 -8.57
C GLY A 329 -5.97 15.33 -9.82
N THR A 330 -5.25 16.46 -9.85
CA THR A 330 -4.35 16.84 -10.95
C THR A 330 -3.13 15.92 -10.99
N PHE A 331 -2.45 15.75 -9.85
CA PHE A 331 -1.29 14.88 -9.76
C PHE A 331 -1.65 13.42 -10.06
N GLU A 332 -2.66 12.87 -9.40
CA GLU A 332 -3.05 11.46 -9.51
C GLU A 332 -3.53 11.10 -10.92
N ARG A 333 -4.27 11.98 -11.60
CA ARG A 333 -4.66 11.77 -13.02
C ARG A 333 -3.44 11.64 -13.91
N SER A 334 -2.45 12.51 -13.76
CA SER A 334 -1.21 12.50 -14.54
C SER A 334 -0.33 11.30 -14.19
N PHE A 335 -0.12 11.04 -12.91
CA PHE A 335 0.65 9.91 -12.39
C PHE A 335 0.08 8.55 -12.84
N ASN A 336 -1.23 8.37 -12.79
CA ASN A 336 -1.91 7.12 -13.16
C ASN A 336 -1.78 6.80 -14.66
N THR A 337 -1.28 7.72 -15.50
CA THR A 337 -0.97 7.45 -16.92
C THR A 337 0.05 6.31 -17.05
N THR A 338 1.03 6.25 -16.17
CA THR A 338 2.04 5.19 -16.12
C THR A 338 2.00 4.41 -14.81
N GLY A 339 1.57 5.02 -13.71
CA GLY A 339 1.67 4.49 -12.35
C GLY A 339 3.10 4.25 -11.89
N MET A 340 4.10 4.78 -12.62
CA MET A 340 5.52 4.48 -12.42
C MET A 340 6.12 5.32 -11.30
N ALA A 341 6.79 4.66 -10.36
CA ALA A 341 7.39 5.33 -9.20
C ALA A 341 8.60 4.57 -8.64
N VAL A 342 9.55 5.34 -8.10
CA VAL A 342 10.74 4.83 -7.39
C VAL A 342 10.86 5.51 -6.03
N ALA A 343 10.80 4.72 -4.94
CA ALA A 343 11.06 5.23 -3.60
C ALA A 343 12.58 5.30 -3.33
N VAL A 344 13.06 6.44 -2.83
CA VAL A 344 14.46 6.62 -2.39
C VAL A 344 14.51 6.41 -0.88
N ARG A 345 15.19 5.35 -0.44
CA ARG A 345 15.12 4.82 0.95
C ARG A 345 16.41 4.99 1.73
#